data_5d2572d92d8b789acc2450237b672c06
#
_entry.id   5d2572d92d8b789acc2450237b672c06
#
_cell.length_a   1.000
_cell.length_b   1.000
_cell.length_c   1.000
_cell.angle_alpha   90.00
_cell.angle_beta   90.00
_cell.angle_gamma   90.00
#
_symmetry.space_group_name_H-M   'P 1'
#
loop_
_entity.id
_entity.type
_entity.pdbx_description
1 polymer ?
#
loop_
_entity_poly.entity_id
_entity_poly.type
_entity_poly.pdbx_seq_one_letter_code
_entity_poly.pdbx_strand_id
1 'polypeptide(L)'
;SKFSATELAKQLSGKSAFATVGVGAYEHSISAGGSPKDIETILQLIYLNFTAPRFDQTDLDNLKRMYVPYFSNMESDPNYIMAKQSNSTLYKNNPRRQVSSAAHIETLSIEALRGVHSKLYSDADSFHFMIIGNVDLQTLEPLVERYIGSLPTSKKTEYAAIDDGVRMAGGKTTNDFTAQMQQPKVSVNLTYSGEIADNAKNRVALDLLKRALDSRYMISIREEKGGTYGVRVSGGTNKYPVEQYVITIKFDTNEQLADELVEICDAELRKIAEEGPLVEDIAKSKEFLQKNYNNILESNSGWLSTIYNWYEEGYNYKDEYLDILASITEDDIKALAQRILADGNRTLVVMRPGATTE
;
A
#
# COMPACT_ATOMS: atom_id res chain seq x y z
N SER A 1 -12.58 -3.97 -26.64
CA SER A 1 -12.73 -2.70 -27.36
C SER A 1 -12.25 -2.84 -28.80
N LYS A 2 -12.93 -2.20 -29.74
CA LYS A 2 -12.48 -2.11 -31.13
C LYS A 2 -11.37 -1.07 -31.31
N PHE A 3 -11.18 -0.20 -30.29
CA PHE A 3 -10.20 0.90 -30.36
C PHE A 3 -8.82 0.46 -29.88
N SER A 4 -7.79 0.81 -30.62
CA SER A 4 -6.42 0.85 -30.13
C SER A 4 -6.25 1.97 -29.09
N ALA A 5 -5.15 1.96 -28.33
CA ALA A 5 -4.86 3.03 -27.36
C ALA A 5 -4.84 4.42 -28.04
N THR A 6 -4.25 4.51 -29.24
CA THR A 6 -4.19 5.76 -30.03
C THR A 6 -5.57 6.22 -30.51
N GLU A 7 -6.41 5.30 -30.96
CA GLU A 7 -7.78 5.61 -31.40
C GLU A 7 -8.64 6.04 -30.20
N LEU A 8 -8.51 5.35 -29.07
CA LEU A 8 -9.22 5.74 -27.84
C LEU A 8 -8.79 7.13 -27.38
N ALA A 9 -7.50 7.43 -27.37
CA ALA A 9 -6.99 8.77 -27.04
C ALA A 9 -7.57 9.87 -27.96
N LYS A 10 -7.70 9.57 -29.26
CA LYS A 10 -8.36 10.50 -30.20
C LYS A 10 -9.84 10.69 -29.90
N GLN A 11 -10.58 9.63 -29.55
CA GLN A 11 -12.01 9.70 -29.18
C GLN A 11 -12.22 10.49 -27.86
N LEU A 12 -11.24 10.45 -26.96
CA LEU A 12 -11.26 11.17 -25.69
C LEU A 12 -10.69 12.59 -25.80
N SER A 13 -10.24 13.01 -27.00
CA SER A 13 -9.74 14.38 -27.19
C SER A 13 -10.80 15.42 -26.83
N GLY A 14 -10.45 16.37 -25.97
CA GLY A 14 -11.37 17.40 -25.44
C GLY A 14 -12.29 16.92 -24.33
N LYS A 15 -12.21 15.66 -23.90
CA LYS A 15 -12.90 15.11 -22.74
C LYS A 15 -11.94 14.94 -21.56
N SER A 16 -12.47 15.15 -20.35
CA SER A 16 -11.78 14.81 -19.12
C SER A 16 -12.42 13.55 -18.54
N ALA A 17 -11.96 12.39 -19.01
CA ALA A 17 -12.48 11.09 -18.61
C ALA A 17 -11.37 10.04 -18.69
N PHE A 18 -11.24 9.21 -17.65
CA PHE A 18 -10.36 8.05 -17.65
C PHE A 18 -11.00 6.88 -16.89
N ALA A 19 -10.54 5.67 -17.17
CA ALA A 19 -10.76 4.49 -16.36
C ALA A 19 -9.53 3.58 -16.45
N THR A 20 -8.99 3.17 -15.30
CA THR A 20 -7.79 2.36 -15.18
C THR A 20 -8.05 1.14 -14.31
N VAL A 21 -7.67 -0.03 -14.80
CA VAL A 21 -7.76 -1.30 -14.08
C VAL A 21 -6.61 -1.43 -13.11
N GLY A 22 -6.92 -1.79 -11.86
CA GLY A 22 -5.97 -2.16 -10.82
C GLY A 22 -6.15 -3.63 -10.43
N VAL A 23 -5.05 -4.37 -10.34
CA VAL A 23 -5.05 -5.76 -9.88
C VAL A 23 -4.18 -5.85 -8.63
N GLY A 24 -4.80 -6.01 -7.48
CA GLY A 24 -4.13 -6.20 -6.20
C GLY A 24 -4.04 -7.68 -5.80
N ALA A 25 -3.43 -7.92 -4.64
CA ALA A 25 -3.27 -9.28 -4.11
C ALA A 25 -4.60 -9.90 -3.66
N TYR A 26 -5.52 -9.08 -3.12
CA TYR A 26 -6.79 -9.50 -2.53
C TYR A 26 -7.98 -8.74 -3.10
N GLU A 27 -7.76 -7.59 -3.71
CA GLU A 27 -8.78 -6.73 -4.28
C GLU A 27 -8.41 -6.31 -5.70
N HIS A 28 -9.42 -6.10 -6.52
CA HIS A 28 -9.29 -5.59 -7.87
C HIS A 28 -10.17 -4.36 -8.02
N SER A 29 -9.74 -3.40 -8.80
CA SER A 29 -10.45 -2.14 -8.95
C SER A 29 -10.49 -1.65 -10.38
N ILE A 30 -11.47 -0.82 -10.67
CA ILE A 30 -11.45 0.10 -11.79
C ILE A 30 -11.57 1.50 -11.22
N SER A 31 -10.46 2.22 -11.20
CA SER A 31 -10.43 3.64 -10.82
C SER A 31 -10.77 4.49 -12.01
N ALA A 32 -11.84 5.26 -11.90
CA ALA A 32 -12.33 6.11 -12.99
C ALA A 32 -12.61 7.53 -12.48
N GLY A 33 -12.52 8.52 -13.35
CA GLY A 33 -12.79 9.88 -12.98
C GLY A 33 -12.69 10.86 -14.14
N GLY A 34 -13.04 12.11 -13.86
CA GLY A 34 -13.02 13.18 -14.84
C GLY A 34 -13.95 14.33 -14.49
N SER A 35 -14.34 15.10 -15.51
CA SER A 35 -15.31 16.19 -15.36
C SER A 35 -16.75 15.68 -15.24
N PRO A 36 -17.61 16.29 -14.41
CA PRO A 36 -19.03 15.94 -14.34
C PRO A 36 -19.76 15.92 -15.69
N LYS A 37 -19.41 16.81 -16.61
CA LYS A 37 -19.98 16.84 -17.97
C LYS A 37 -19.64 15.60 -18.81
N ASP A 38 -18.59 14.86 -18.45
CA ASP A 38 -18.11 13.68 -19.16
C ASP A 38 -18.49 12.38 -18.44
N ILE A 39 -19.43 12.42 -17.47
CA ILE A 39 -19.82 11.27 -16.65
C ILE A 39 -20.26 10.07 -17.48
N GLU A 40 -21.02 10.28 -18.54
CA GLU A 40 -21.42 9.20 -19.45
C GLU A 40 -20.19 8.53 -20.08
N THR A 41 -19.19 9.31 -20.51
CA THR A 41 -17.93 8.78 -21.06
C THR A 41 -17.17 7.96 -20.02
N ILE A 42 -17.15 8.41 -18.76
CA ILE A 42 -16.53 7.67 -17.66
C ILE A 42 -17.20 6.29 -17.49
N LEU A 43 -18.53 6.26 -17.44
CA LEU A 43 -19.30 5.01 -17.32
C LEU A 43 -19.15 4.09 -18.54
N GLN A 44 -19.05 4.66 -19.75
CA GLN A 44 -18.72 3.90 -20.97
C GLN A 44 -17.33 3.24 -20.87
N LEU A 45 -16.33 3.94 -20.34
CA LEU A 45 -14.99 3.37 -20.14
C LEU A 45 -14.99 2.24 -19.12
N ILE A 46 -15.73 2.38 -18.02
CA ILE A 46 -15.94 1.30 -17.04
C ILE A 46 -16.59 0.10 -17.72
N TYR A 47 -17.69 0.31 -18.43
CA TYR A 47 -18.40 -0.75 -19.15
C TYR A 47 -17.50 -1.50 -20.13
N LEU A 48 -16.67 -0.79 -20.90
CA LEU A 48 -15.74 -1.38 -21.86
C LEU A 48 -14.64 -2.21 -21.19
N ASN A 49 -14.19 -1.81 -19.99
CA ASN A 49 -13.21 -2.59 -19.25
C ASN A 49 -13.78 -3.95 -18.80
N PHE A 50 -15.07 -4.03 -18.47
CA PHE A 50 -15.73 -5.29 -18.16
C PHE A 50 -16.01 -6.13 -19.41
N THR A 51 -16.62 -5.52 -20.44
CA THR A 51 -17.29 -6.29 -21.51
C THR A 51 -16.45 -6.47 -22.76
N ALA A 52 -15.52 -5.55 -23.04
CA ALA A 52 -14.83 -5.52 -24.31
C ALA A 52 -13.34 -5.11 -24.18
N PRO A 53 -12.55 -5.76 -23.32
CA PRO A 53 -11.11 -5.50 -23.26
C PRO A 53 -10.45 -5.87 -24.59
N ARG A 54 -9.41 -5.14 -24.94
CA ARG A 54 -8.62 -5.46 -26.14
C ARG A 54 -7.34 -6.18 -25.71
N PHE A 55 -7.11 -7.34 -26.29
CA PHE A 55 -5.89 -8.12 -26.13
C PHE A 55 -5.21 -8.22 -27.50
N ASP A 56 -4.15 -7.48 -27.68
CA ASP A 56 -3.43 -7.37 -28.96
C ASP A 56 -1.98 -7.76 -28.78
N GLN A 57 -1.46 -8.62 -29.66
CA GLN A 57 -0.10 -9.12 -29.55
C GLN A 57 0.93 -8.00 -29.77
N THR A 58 0.65 -7.08 -30.70
CA THR A 58 1.55 -5.95 -30.98
C THR A 58 1.66 -5.01 -29.78
N ASP A 59 0.53 -4.78 -29.07
CA ASP A 59 0.53 -3.96 -27.87
C ASP A 59 1.33 -4.64 -26.74
N LEU A 60 1.20 -5.97 -26.59
CA LEU A 60 1.99 -6.75 -25.63
C LEU A 60 3.48 -6.74 -25.97
N ASP A 61 3.83 -6.91 -27.24
CA ASP A 61 5.23 -6.88 -27.70
C ASP A 61 5.85 -5.49 -27.49
N ASN A 62 5.08 -4.42 -27.70
CA ASN A 62 5.52 -3.06 -27.40
C ASN A 62 5.73 -2.84 -25.91
N LEU A 63 4.84 -3.37 -25.06
CA LEU A 63 4.99 -3.33 -23.61
C LEU A 63 6.25 -4.07 -23.17
N LYS A 64 6.48 -5.29 -23.65
CA LYS A 64 7.68 -6.07 -23.35
C LYS A 64 8.95 -5.33 -23.79
N ARG A 65 8.97 -4.77 -24.99
CA ARG A 65 10.11 -4.00 -25.52
C ARG A 65 10.47 -2.79 -24.65
N MET A 66 9.48 -2.18 -24.00
CA MET A 66 9.67 -1.04 -23.10
C MET A 66 10.10 -1.48 -21.69
N TYR A 67 9.40 -2.46 -21.12
CA TYR A 67 9.56 -2.81 -19.71
C TYR A 67 10.66 -3.85 -19.42
N VAL A 68 10.99 -4.73 -20.35
CA VAL A 68 12.08 -5.70 -20.12
C VAL A 68 13.43 -4.98 -19.90
N PRO A 69 13.87 -4.06 -20.77
CA PRO A 69 15.10 -3.30 -20.53
C PRO A 69 15.01 -2.41 -19.26
N TYR A 70 13.84 -1.83 -19.01
CA TYR A 70 13.62 -1.02 -17.79
C TYR A 70 13.88 -1.84 -16.53
N PHE A 71 13.24 -3.01 -16.38
CA PHE A 71 13.45 -3.86 -15.20
C PHE A 71 14.85 -4.48 -15.17
N SER A 72 15.44 -4.82 -16.31
CA SER A 72 16.84 -5.29 -16.35
C SER A 72 17.81 -4.25 -15.82
N ASN A 73 17.60 -2.97 -16.11
CA ASN A 73 18.40 -1.88 -15.55
C ASN A 73 18.13 -1.68 -14.06
N MET A 74 16.85 -1.81 -13.63
CA MET A 74 16.48 -1.72 -12.22
C MET A 74 17.10 -2.81 -11.36
N GLU A 75 17.37 -4.00 -11.90
CA GLU A 75 17.97 -5.13 -11.15
C GLU A 75 19.39 -4.82 -10.62
N SER A 76 20.05 -3.81 -11.15
CA SER A 76 21.32 -3.28 -10.63
C SER A 76 21.16 -2.05 -9.72
N ASP A 77 19.95 -1.51 -9.57
CA ASP A 77 19.68 -0.38 -8.70
C ASP A 77 19.66 -0.82 -7.21
N PRO A 78 20.44 -0.17 -6.32
CA PRO A 78 20.48 -0.54 -4.91
C PRO A 78 19.11 -0.53 -4.22
N ASN A 79 18.22 0.40 -4.56
CA ASN A 79 16.91 0.46 -3.94
C ASN A 79 16.03 -0.74 -4.38
N TYR A 80 16.15 -1.16 -5.64
CA TYR A 80 15.46 -2.36 -6.12
C TYR A 80 16.02 -3.62 -5.45
N ILE A 81 17.34 -3.74 -5.34
CA ILE A 81 18.01 -4.85 -4.64
C ILE A 81 17.53 -4.90 -3.18
N MET A 82 17.52 -3.75 -2.49
CA MET A 82 17.03 -3.65 -1.12
C MET A 82 15.56 -4.06 -0.98
N ALA A 83 14.69 -3.63 -1.90
CA ALA A 83 13.27 -4.01 -1.91
C ALA A 83 13.11 -5.52 -2.14
N LYS A 84 13.86 -6.10 -3.07
CA LYS A 84 13.86 -7.54 -3.38
C LYS A 84 14.30 -8.36 -2.16
N GLN A 85 15.41 -7.99 -1.53
CA GLN A 85 15.92 -8.67 -0.35
C GLN A 85 14.98 -8.51 0.85
N SER A 86 14.40 -7.33 1.05
CA SER A 86 13.43 -7.09 2.12
C SER A 86 12.18 -7.95 1.97
N ASN A 87 11.59 -7.99 0.77
CA ASN A 87 10.41 -8.82 0.52
C ASN A 87 10.72 -10.32 0.64
N SER A 88 11.86 -10.77 0.08
CA SER A 88 12.25 -12.17 0.14
C SER A 88 12.50 -12.63 1.58
N THR A 89 13.12 -11.80 2.40
CA THR A 89 13.37 -12.09 3.81
C THR A 89 12.09 -12.07 4.62
N LEU A 90 11.28 -10.99 4.49
CA LEU A 90 10.06 -10.82 5.25
C LEU A 90 8.99 -11.88 4.93
N TYR A 91 8.89 -12.31 3.65
CA TYR A 91 7.89 -13.29 3.21
C TYR A 91 8.47 -14.64 2.83
N LYS A 92 9.71 -14.98 3.28
CA LYS A 92 10.35 -16.29 3.08
C LYS A 92 10.35 -16.74 1.61
N ASN A 93 10.69 -15.84 0.70
CA ASN A 93 10.69 -16.05 -0.75
C ASN A 93 9.32 -16.45 -1.33
N ASN A 94 8.21 -16.08 -0.71
CA ASN A 94 6.89 -16.37 -1.23
C ASN A 94 6.70 -15.77 -2.64
N PRO A 95 6.31 -16.56 -3.66
CA PRO A 95 6.21 -16.09 -5.05
C PRO A 95 5.17 -14.98 -5.24
N ARG A 96 4.15 -14.90 -4.39
CA ARG A 96 3.14 -13.81 -4.44
C ARG A 96 3.63 -12.46 -3.89
N ARG A 97 4.84 -12.44 -3.28
CA ARG A 97 5.45 -11.24 -2.66
C ARG A 97 6.77 -10.85 -3.30
N GLN A 98 7.05 -11.37 -4.48
CA GLN A 98 8.22 -10.96 -5.24
C GLN A 98 8.03 -9.56 -5.86
N VAL A 99 9.12 -8.81 -5.98
CA VAL A 99 9.12 -7.58 -6.78
C VAL A 99 9.08 -7.91 -8.27
N SER A 100 8.46 -7.05 -9.07
CA SER A 100 8.43 -7.23 -10.53
C SER A 100 9.84 -7.24 -11.11
N SER A 101 10.09 -8.09 -12.10
CA SER A 101 11.40 -8.25 -12.76
C SER A 101 11.23 -8.37 -14.27
N ALA A 102 12.34 -8.24 -15.02
CA ALA A 102 12.35 -8.48 -16.46
C ALA A 102 11.80 -9.88 -16.80
N ALA A 103 12.18 -10.90 -16.02
CA ALA A 103 11.68 -12.26 -16.22
C ALA A 103 10.15 -12.36 -16.07
N HIS A 104 9.55 -11.65 -15.11
CA HIS A 104 8.10 -11.62 -14.97
C HIS A 104 7.41 -11.01 -16.20
N ILE A 105 7.96 -9.92 -16.76
CA ILE A 105 7.42 -9.28 -17.95
C ILE A 105 7.53 -10.21 -19.18
N GLU A 106 8.63 -10.95 -19.30
CA GLU A 106 8.83 -11.90 -20.42
C GLU A 106 7.83 -13.05 -20.42
N THR A 107 7.35 -13.48 -19.24
CA THR A 107 6.36 -14.55 -19.12
C THR A 107 4.93 -14.16 -19.51
N LEU A 108 4.65 -12.87 -19.67
CA LEU A 108 3.30 -12.42 -20.05
C LEU A 108 2.89 -12.96 -21.41
N SER A 109 1.66 -13.47 -21.52
CA SER A 109 1.05 -13.90 -22.77
C SER A 109 -0.38 -13.38 -22.89
N ILE A 110 -0.87 -13.28 -24.12
CA ILE A 110 -2.26 -12.83 -24.38
C ILE A 110 -3.25 -13.80 -23.74
N GLU A 111 -2.98 -15.12 -23.76
CA GLU A 111 -3.83 -16.13 -23.13
C GLU A 111 -3.90 -15.93 -21.62
N ALA A 112 -2.74 -15.70 -20.97
CA ALA A 112 -2.70 -15.46 -19.53
C ALA A 112 -3.45 -14.18 -19.16
N LEU A 113 -3.23 -13.07 -19.88
CA LEU A 113 -3.92 -11.80 -19.65
C LEU A 113 -5.42 -11.94 -19.84
N ARG A 114 -5.87 -12.62 -20.89
CA ARG A 114 -7.28 -12.91 -21.15
C ARG A 114 -7.89 -13.78 -20.06
N GLY A 115 -7.17 -14.81 -19.61
CA GLY A 115 -7.62 -15.71 -18.54
C GLY A 115 -7.80 -14.97 -17.22
N VAL A 116 -6.84 -14.11 -16.85
CA VAL A 116 -6.94 -13.25 -15.66
C VAL A 116 -8.13 -12.30 -15.76
N HIS A 117 -8.26 -11.57 -16.88
CA HIS A 117 -9.39 -10.66 -17.07
C HIS A 117 -10.74 -11.39 -16.96
N SER A 118 -10.90 -12.50 -17.67
CA SER A 118 -12.16 -13.28 -17.63
C SER A 118 -12.49 -13.77 -16.23
N LYS A 119 -11.47 -14.11 -15.41
CA LYS A 119 -11.68 -14.52 -14.03
C LYS A 119 -12.09 -13.38 -13.11
N LEU A 120 -11.52 -12.18 -13.30
CA LEU A 120 -11.67 -11.05 -12.38
C LEU A 120 -12.82 -10.11 -12.75
N TYR A 121 -13.14 -9.96 -14.04
CA TYR A 121 -14.09 -8.96 -14.55
C TYR A 121 -15.28 -9.54 -15.29
N SER A 122 -15.56 -10.84 -15.17
CA SER A 122 -16.75 -11.46 -15.79
C SER A 122 -18.01 -11.35 -14.96
N ASP A 123 -17.90 -10.89 -13.72
CA ASP A 123 -19.00 -10.90 -12.76
C ASP A 123 -19.05 -9.59 -11.97
N ALA A 124 -19.99 -8.72 -12.34
CA ALA A 124 -20.15 -7.42 -11.70
C ALA A 124 -20.73 -7.52 -10.28
N ASP A 125 -21.36 -8.65 -9.90
CA ASP A 125 -21.85 -8.87 -8.54
C ASP A 125 -20.73 -8.91 -7.49
N SER A 126 -19.47 -9.11 -7.94
CA SER A 126 -18.28 -9.06 -7.07
C SER A 126 -17.73 -7.66 -6.83
N PHE A 127 -18.37 -6.63 -7.39
CA PHE A 127 -17.87 -5.25 -7.30
C PHE A 127 -18.84 -4.35 -6.54
N HIS A 128 -18.28 -3.47 -5.71
CA HIS A 128 -18.97 -2.32 -5.16
C HIS A 128 -18.67 -1.09 -6.01
N PHE A 129 -19.69 -0.44 -6.54
CA PHE A 129 -19.56 0.76 -7.37
C PHE A 129 -19.80 2.00 -6.51
N MET A 130 -18.77 2.82 -6.36
CA MET A 130 -18.81 4.05 -5.55
C MET A 130 -18.59 5.25 -6.46
N ILE A 131 -19.52 6.21 -6.43
CA ILE A 131 -19.45 7.43 -7.25
C ILE A 131 -19.49 8.63 -6.33
N ILE A 132 -18.44 9.44 -6.37
CA ILE A 132 -18.29 10.67 -5.57
C ILE A 132 -18.04 11.84 -6.50
N GLY A 133 -18.80 12.89 -6.32
CA GLY A 133 -18.61 14.12 -7.11
C GLY A 133 -19.85 14.98 -7.19
N ASN A 134 -19.73 16.10 -7.92
CA ASN A 134 -20.83 17.01 -8.18
C ASN A 134 -21.62 16.54 -9.41
N VAL A 135 -22.43 15.50 -9.23
CA VAL A 135 -23.29 14.93 -10.28
C VAL A 135 -24.73 14.89 -9.77
N ASP A 136 -25.66 15.39 -10.59
CA ASP A 136 -27.08 15.34 -10.30
C ASP A 136 -27.60 13.90 -10.42
N LEU A 137 -28.36 13.45 -9.40
CA LEU A 137 -28.90 12.08 -9.34
C LEU A 137 -29.86 11.77 -10.48
N GLN A 138 -30.67 12.75 -10.92
CA GLN A 138 -31.61 12.53 -12.03
C GLN A 138 -30.88 12.28 -13.35
N THR A 139 -29.70 12.87 -13.52
CA THR A 139 -28.81 12.61 -14.66
C THR A 139 -28.05 11.30 -14.49
N LEU A 140 -27.60 10.99 -13.28
CA LEU A 140 -26.75 9.83 -13.00
C LEU A 140 -27.51 8.50 -13.06
N GLU A 141 -28.71 8.44 -12.48
CA GLU A 141 -29.48 7.20 -12.33
C GLU A 141 -29.69 6.45 -13.66
N PRO A 142 -30.20 7.07 -14.74
CA PRO A 142 -30.38 6.39 -16.01
C PRO A 142 -29.07 5.96 -16.68
N LEU A 143 -27.97 6.65 -16.39
CA LEU A 143 -26.65 6.25 -16.88
C LEU A 143 -26.10 5.04 -16.10
N VAL A 144 -26.29 5.00 -14.80
CA VAL A 144 -25.91 3.85 -13.96
C VAL A 144 -26.73 2.61 -14.38
N GLU A 145 -28.03 2.74 -14.55
CA GLU A 145 -28.87 1.64 -15.05
C GLU A 145 -28.38 1.11 -16.40
N ARG A 146 -28.02 2.02 -17.31
CA ARG A 146 -27.56 1.68 -18.67
C ARG A 146 -26.20 1.00 -18.67
N TYR A 147 -25.22 1.51 -17.95
CA TYR A 147 -23.81 1.08 -18.05
C TYR A 147 -23.41 0.12 -16.93
N ILE A 148 -23.89 0.30 -15.71
CA ILE A 148 -23.57 -0.57 -14.59
C ILE A 148 -24.60 -1.69 -14.46
N GLY A 149 -25.89 -1.35 -14.47
CA GLY A 149 -26.97 -2.32 -14.35
C GLY A 149 -27.05 -3.34 -15.50
N SER A 150 -26.40 -3.07 -16.64
CA SER A 150 -26.30 -4.00 -17.77
C SER A 150 -24.99 -4.80 -17.82
N LEU A 151 -24.13 -4.69 -16.82
CA LEU A 151 -22.90 -5.49 -16.75
C LEU A 151 -23.22 -6.97 -16.55
N PRO A 152 -22.34 -7.87 -17.02
CA PRO A 152 -22.52 -9.31 -16.81
C PRO A 152 -22.51 -9.63 -15.31
N THR A 153 -23.43 -10.48 -14.90
CA THR A 153 -23.57 -10.92 -13.51
C THR A 153 -23.86 -12.43 -13.46
N SER A 154 -23.27 -13.12 -12.51
CA SER A 154 -23.52 -14.53 -12.22
C SER A 154 -24.64 -14.74 -11.21
N LYS A 155 -25.16 -13.67 -10.61
CA LYS A 155 -26.10 -13.66 -9.48
C LYS A 155 -25.54 -14.34 -8.22
N LYS A 156 -24.24 -14.43 -8.10
CA LYS A 156 -23.57 -14.86 -6.88
C LYS A 156 -23.57 -13.70 -5.88
N THR A 157 -24.02 -13.94 -4.67
CA THR A 157 -24.22 -12.90 -3.65
C THR A 157 -23.15 -12.87 -2.56
N GLU A 158 -22.26 -13.87 -2.54
CA GLU A 158 -21.24 -13.99 -1.49
C GLU A 158 -19.86 -14.19 -2.10
N TYR A 159 -18.93 -13.31 -1.70
CA TYR A 159 -17.52 -13.38 -2.03
C TYR A 159 -16.72 -13.30 -0.73
N ALA A 160 -15.88 -14.28 -0.51
CA ALA A 160 -15.00 -14.32 0.65
C ALA A 160 -13.54 -14.23 0.22
N ALA A 161 -12.75 -13.49 0.96
CA ALA A 161 -11.31 -13.52 0.79
C ALA A 161 -10.76 -14.91 1.09
N ILE A 162 -9.84 -15.35 0.24
CA ILE A 162 -9.20 -16.66 0.40
C ILE A 162 -7.88 -16.46 1.11
N ASP A 163 -7.66 -17.20 2.19
CA ASP A 163 -6.33 -17.29 2.81
C ASP A 163 -5.38 -18.02 1.86
N ASP A 164 -4.46 -17.27 1.26
CA ASP A 164 -3.48 -17.79 0.30
C ASP A 164 -2.21 -18.35 0.97
N GLY A 165 -2.19 -18.43 2.30
CA GLY A 165 -1.06 -18.91 3.08
C GLY A 165 0.14 -17.96 3.15
N VAL A 166 0.04 -16.75 2.60
CA VAL A 166 1.12 -15.75 2.72
C VAL A 166 1.27 -15.30 4.15
N ARG A 167 2.45 -15.43 4.71
CA ARG A 167 2.77 -15.02 6.09
C ARG A 167 4.10 -14.31 6.14
N MET A 168 4.21 -13.32 7.02
CA MET A 168 5.50 -12.72 7.36
C MET A 168 6.36 -13.68 8.17
N ALA A 169 7.67 -13.48 8.18
CA ALA A 169 8.61 -14.28 8.95
C ALA A 169 8.34 -14.11 10.44
N GLY A 170 8.19 -15.23 11.14
CA GLY A 170 8.09 -15.27 12.61
C GLY A 170 9.48 -15.29 13.26
N GLY A 171 9.56 -14.77 14.48
CA GLY A 171 10.80 -14.69 15.25
C GLY A 171 11.78 -13.63 14.73
N LYS A 172 13.04 -13.74 15.13
CA LYS A 172 14.10 -12.81 14.71
C LYS A 172 14.77 -13.32 13.45
N THR A 173 14.72 -12.57 12.38
CA THR A 173 15.38 -12.86 11.10
C THR A 173 16.27 -11.69 10.72
N THR A 174 17.51 -11.98 10.29
CA THR A 174 18.46 -10.98 9.81
C THR A 174 18.98 -11.39 8.43
N ASN A 175 19.04 -10.42 7.52
CA ASN A 175 19.67 -10.53 6.23
C ASN A 175 20.61 -9.34 6.05
N ASP A 176 21.90 -9.57 6.24
CA ASP A 176 22.96 -8.57 6.05
C ASP A 176 23.76 -8.97 4.81
N PHE A 177 23.77 -8.09 3.81
CA PHE A 177 24.34 -8.38 2.51
C PHE A 177 25.02 -7.14 1.90
N THR A 178 25.83 -7.36 0.87
CA THR A 178 26.52 -6.29 0.15
C THR A 178 25.92 -6.10 -1.24
N ALA A 179 25.92 -4.85 -1.71
CA ALA A 179 25.56 -4.50 -3.08
C ALA A 179 26.49 -3.43 -3.64
N GLN A 180 26.73 -3.47 -4.94
CA GLN A 180 27.48 -2.42 -5.63
C GLN A 180 26.64 -1.15 -5.67
N MET A 181 27.25 -0.01 -5.33
CA MET A 181 26.57 1.28 -5.35
C MET A 181 27.56 2.41 -5.65
N GLN A 182 27.09 3.44 -6.35
CA GLN A 182 27.92 4.59 -6.73
C GLN A 182 28.32 5.44 -5.53
N GLN A 183 27.40 5.60 -4.57
CA GLN A 183 27.66 6.33 -3.32
C GLN A 183 27.58 5.33 -2.16
N PRO A 184 28.72 5.04 -1.49
CA PRO A 184 28.73 4.11 -0.38
C PRO A 184 27.85 4.58 0.76
N LYS A 185 26.88 3.74 1.14
CA LYS A 185 26.01 3.94 2.29
C LYS A 185 25.49 2.59 2.77
N VAL A 186 25.07 2.53 4.01
CA VAL A 186 24.33 1.39 4.55
C VAL A 186 22.85 1.74 4.55
N SER A 187 22.02 0.89 3.94
CA SER A 187 20.57 1.03 3.97
C SER A 187 19.97 -0.02 4.91
N VAL A 188 19.09 0.41 5.80
CA VAL A 188 18.48 -0.44 6.83
C VAL A 188 16.96 -0.46 6.66
N ASN A 189 16.38 -1.67 6.67
CA ASN A 189 14.94 -1.92 6.82
C ASN A 189 14.75 -2.81 8.05
N LEU A 190 14.19 -2.27 9.11
CA LEU A 190 13.81 -2.99 10.33
C LEU A 190 12.29 -3.10 10.39
N THR A 191 11.75 -4.32 10.41
CA THR A 191 10.31 -4.57 10.41
C THR A 191 9.90 -5.38 11.62
N TYR A 192 8.88 -4.89 12.33
CA TYR A 192 8.14 -5.61 13.35
C TYR A 192 6.78 -6.01 12.80
N SER A 193 6.31 -7.21 13.10
CA SER A 193 5.02 -7.71 12.64
C SER A 193 4.40 -8.67 13.65
N GLY A 194 3.07 -8.82 13.60
CA GLY A 194 2.34 -9.73 14.46
C GLY A 194 0.85 -9.70 14.17
N GLU A 195 0.10 -10.59 14.82
CA GLU A 195 -1.35 -10.63 14.66
C GLU A 195 -2.00 -9.57 15.55
N ILE A 196 -2.98 -8.86 15.00
CA ILE A 196 -3.81 -7.88 15.72
C ILE A 196 -5.13 -7.74 14.96
N ALA A 197 -6.24 -7.63 15.68
CA ALA A 197 -7.52 -7.34 15.05
C ALA A 197 -7.45 -6.04 14.23
N ASP A 198 -7.88 -6.11 12.98
CA ASP A 198 -7.92 -4.96 12.09
C ASP A 198 -9.20 -4.15 12.31
N ASN A 199 -9.17 -3.28 13.30
CA ASN A 199 -10.27 -2.39 13.66
C ASN A 199 -9.79 -0.95 13.81
N ALA A 200 -10.73 -0.02 13.84
CA ALA A 200 -10.44 1.41 13.91
C ALA A 200 -9.58 1.81 15.11
N LYS A 201 -9.83 1.23 16.30
CA LYS A 201 -9.04 1.53 17.50
C LYS A 201 -7.59 1.12 17.33
N ASN A 202 -7.32 -0.08 16.84
CA ASN A 202 -5.95 -0.58 16.63
C ASN A 202 -5.23 0.19 15.53
N ARG A 203 -5.94 0.59 14.46
CA ARG A 203 -5.38 1.45 13.39
C ARG A 203 -4.92 2.80 13.93
N VAL A 204 -5.77 3.47 14.72
CA VAL A 204 -5.44 4.78 15.30
C VAL A 204 -4.31 4.66 16.35
N ALA A 205 -4.36 3.64 17.21
CA ALA A 205 -3.30 3.39 18.19
C ALA A 205 -1.94 3.13 17.51
N LEU A 206 -1.94 2.33 16.45
CA LEU A 206 -0.73 2.06 15.67
C LEU A 206 -0.20 3.31 14.95
N ASP A 207 -1.08 4.18 14.44
CA ASP A 207 -0.65 5.44 13.82
C ASP A 207 -0.02 6.39 14.86
N LEU A 208 -0.58 6.46 16.05
CA LEU A 208 0.00 7.24 17.16
C LEU A 208 1.34 6.66 17.64
N LEU A 209 1.46 5.33 17.74
CA LEU A 209 2.74 4.67 18.07
C LEU A 209 3.83 4.97 17.01
N LYS A 210 3.50 4.89 15.73
CA LYS A 210 4.44 5.25 14.65
C LYS A 210 4.93 6.69 14.76
N ARG A 211 4.04 7.62 15.07
CA ARG A 211 4.38 9.05 15.27
C ARG A 211 5.26 9.26 16.49
N ALA A 212 4.98 8.55 17.57
CA ALA A 212 5.82 8.59 18.78
C ALA A 212 7.23 8.05 18.49
N LEU A 213 7.35 6.96 17.72
CA LEU A 213 8.64 6.41 17.29
C LEU A 213 9.36 7.38 16.34
N ASP A 214 8.66 7.98 15.38
CA ASP A 214 9.22 8.93 14.43
C ASP A 214 9.81 10.16 15.15
N SER A 215 9.07 10.71 16.13
CA SER A 215 9.54 11.80 17.00
C SER A 215 10.81 11.41 17.78
N ARG A 216 10.83 10.22 18.40
CA ARG A 216 11.98 9.74 19.16
C ARG A 216 13.21 9.50 18.28
N TYR A 217 13.04 8.89 17.09
CA TYR A 217 14.15 8.67 16.16
C TYR A 217 14.70 9.96 15.56
N MET A 218 13.85 10.98 15.41
CA MET A 218 14.34 12.30 15.01
C MET A 218 15.38 12.83 16.02
N ILE A 219 15.14 12.65 17.31
CA ILE A 219 16.04 13.10 18.37
C ILE A 219 17.25 12.17 18.49
N SER A 220 16.99 10.87 18.78
CA SER A 220 18.03 9.92 19.17
C SER A 220 18.96 9.52 18.01
N ILE A 221 18.48 9.52 16.78
CA ILE A 221 19.25 9.08 15.60
C ILE A 221 19.78 10.27 14.81
N ARG A 222 18.90 11.23 14.48
CA ARG A 222 19.29 12.33 13.62
C ARG A 222 20.03 13.43 14.38
N GLU A 223 19.48 13.91 15.51
CA GLU A 223 20.04 15.07 16.22
C GLU A 223 21.25 14.68 17.08
N GLU A 224 21.17 13.58 17.84
CA GLU A 224 22.23 13.18 18.76
C GLU A 224 23.38 12.47 18.05
N LYS A 225 23.11 11.62 17.06
CA LYS A 225 24.14 10.84 16.34
C LYS A 225 24.59 11.46 15.03
N GLY A 226 23.76 12.28 14.39
CA GLY A 226 24.09 12.92 13.11
C GLY A 226 24.34 11.93 11.96
N GLY A 227 23.98 10.66 12.15
CA GLY A 227 24.35 9.55 11.28
C GLY A 227 23.40 9.32 10.10
N THR A 228 22.32 10.07 9.99
CA THR A 228 21.33 9.93 8.91
C THR A 228 20.67 11.26 8.57
N TYR A 229 20.21 11.41 7.33
CA TYR A 229 19.36 12.53 6.93
C TYR A 229 17.95 12.42 7.48
N GLY A 230 17.48 11.23 7.83
CA GLY A 230 16.18 11.00 8.44
C GLY A 230 15.87 9.52 8.59
N VAL A 231 15.00 9.24 9.55
CA VAL A 231 14.43 7.90 9.77
C VAL A 231 12.96 7.97 9.37
N ARG A 232 12.48 6.99 8.66
CA ARG A 232 11.08 6.89 8.26
C ARG A 232 10.41 5.71 8.93
N VAL A 233 9.38 5.98 9.70
CA VAL A 233 8.49 4.95 10.25
C VAL A 233 7.23 4.83 9.40
N SER A 234 6.92 3.63 8.95
CA SER A 234 5.74 3.34 8.15
C SER A 234 5.10 2.04 8.60
N GLY A 235 3.87 1.79 8.16
CA GLY A 235 3.15 0.57 8.49
C GLY A 235 1.71 0.84 8.84
N GLY A 236 0.99 -0.21 9.21
CA GLY A 236 -0.43 -0.19 9.52
C GLY A 236 -0.92 -1.58 9.87
N THR A 237 -2.22 -1.73 9.94
CA THR A 237 -2.86 -3.03 10.02
C THR A 237 -3.28 -3.51 8.64
N ASN A 238 -3.41 -4.81 8.46
CA ASN A 238 -3.94 -5.46 7.27
C ASN A 238 -4.97 -6.49 7.68
N LYS A 239 -6.11 -6.52 6.99
CA LYS A 239 -7.17 -7.50 7.20
C LYS A 239 -6.85 -8.84 6.53
N TYR A 240 -6.20 -8.81 5.37
CA TYR A 240 -5.95 -9.98 4.52
C TYR A 240 -4.46 -10.26 4.32
N PRO A 241 -4.06 -11.55 4.22
CA PRO A 241 -4.86 -12.78 4.35
C PRO A 241 -5.25 -13.11 5.78
N VAL A 242 -4.62 -12.50 6.76
CA VAL A 242 -4.90 -12.56 8.20
C VAL A 242 -4.78 -11.18 8.80
N GLU A 243 -5.52 -10.95 9.87
CA GLU A 243 -5.48 -9.68 10.60
C GLU A 243 -4.13 -9.52 11.31
N GLN A 244 -3.35 -8.54 10.88
CA GLN A 244 -1.97 -8.35 11.35
C GLN A 244 -1.56 -6.89 11.30
N TYR A 245 -0.56 -6.53 12.12
CA TYR A 245 0.15 -5.27 12.01
C TYR A 245 1.51 -5.45 11.36
N VAL A 246 2.01 -4.38 10.78
CA VAL A 246 3.40 -4.23 10.33
C VAL A 246 3.88 -2.81 10.64
N ILE A 247 5.07 -2.70 11.22
CA ILE A 247 5.80 -1.44 11.37
C ILE A 247 7.16 -1.62 10.73
N THR A 248 7.52 -0.72 9.82
CA THR A 248 8.83 -0.75 9.16
C THR A 248 9.54 0.58 9.39
N ILE A 249 10.75 0.50 9.88
CA ILE A 249 11.68 1.59 10.11
C ILE A 249 12.74 1.53 9.04
N LYS A 250 12.94 2.62 8.30
CA LYS A 250 13.91 2.73 7.21
C LYS A 250 14.79 3.93 7.38
N PHE A 251 16.09 3.72 7.19
CA PHE A 251 17.07 4.80 7.14
C PHE A 251 18.32 4.41 6.36
N ASP A 252 19.04 5.42 5.89
CA ASP A 252 20.36 5.28 5.32
C ASP A 252 21.37 5.91 6.27
N THR A 253 22.55 5.29 6.40
CA THR A 253 23.62 5.75 7.28
C THR A 253 25.00 5.36 6.74
N ASN A 254 26.06 5.66 7.50
CA ASN A 254 27.40 5.16 7.23
C ASN A 254 27.63 3.81 7.93
N GLU A 255 28.72 3.14 7.55
CA GLU A 255 29.05 1.80 8.03
C GLU A 255 29.39 1.77 9.54
N GLN A 256 29.96 2.84 10.07
CA GLN A 256 30.38 2.93 11.48
C GLN A 256 29.17 3.02 12.43
N LEU A 257 28.07 3.60 12.00
CA LEU A 257 26.90 3.85 12.84
C LEU A 257 25.77 2.85 12.62
N ALA A 258 25.80 2.03 11.55
CA ALA A 258 24.67 1.21 11.15
C ALA A 258 24.14 0.31 12.28
N ASP A 259 25.01 -0.41 12.93
CA ASP A 259 24.65 -1.37 13.97
C ASP A 259 24.15 -0.63 15.24
N GLU A 260 24.82 0.46 15.63
CA GLU A 260 24.38 1.30 16.76
C GLU A 260 22.98 1.90 16.52
N LEU A 261 22.71 2.41 15.31
CA LEU A 261 21.40 3.00 15.01
C LEU A 261 20.29 1.96 15.01
N VAL A 262 20.55 0.72 14.59
CA VAL A 262 19.61 -0.40 14.70
C VAL A 262 19.31 -0.70 16.17
N GLU A 263 20.32 -0.72 17.05
CA GLU A 263 20.12 -0.91 18.48
C GLU A 263 19.31 0.22 19.12
N ILE A 264 19.52 1.46 18.69
CA ILE A 264 18.73 2.62 19.13
C ILE A 264 17.26 2.44 18.70
N CYS A 265 16.98 1.95 17.48
CA CYS A 265 15.61 1.68 17.06
C CYS A 265 14.92 0.69 17.98
N ASP A 266 15.56 -0.42 18.32
CA ASP A 266 15.04 -1.40 19.27
C ASP A 266 14.89 -0.82 20.69
N ALA A 267 15.84 0.02 21.14
CA ALA A 267 15.83 0.64 22.47
C ALA A 267 14.68 1.63 22.64
N GLU A 268 14.40 2.47 21.65
CA GLU A 268 13.29 3.43 21.72
C GLU A 268 11.92 2.72 21.75
N LEU A 269 11.75 1.61 21.00
CA LEU A 269 10.52 0.81 21.11
C LEU A 269 10.39 0.19 22.52
N ARG A 270 11.47 -0.36 23.10
CA ARG A 270 11.50 -0.85 24.49
C ARG A 270 11.14 0.25 25.47
N LYS A 271 11.69 1.44 25.30
CA LYS A 271 11.42 2.58 26.16
C LYS A 271 9.94 2.99 26.15
N ILE A 272 9.29 2.98 24.98
CA ILE A 272 7.84 3.20 24.91
C ILE A 272 7.08 2.07 25.62
N ALA A 273 7.51 0.82 25.50
CA ALA A 273 6.89 -0.31 26.17
C ALA A 273 7.04 -0.28 27.71
N GLU A 274 8.13 0.29 28.22
CA GLU A 274 8.42 0.38 29.64
C GLU A 274 7.83 1.64 30.28
N GLU A 275 8.03 2.78 29.66
CA GLU A 275 7.71 4.10 30.22
C GLU A 275 6.44 4.72 29.62
N GLY A 276 6.01 4.28 28.44
CA GLY A 276 5.00 4.92 27.62
C GLY A 276 5.59 5.96 26.66
N PRO A 277 4.76 6.48 25.72
CA PRO A 277 5.15 7.59 24.86
C PRO A 277 5.19 8.90 25.65
N LEU A 278 5.86 9.92 25.12
CA LEU A 278 5.80 11.26 25.70
C LEU A 278 4.40 11.85 25.50
N VAL A 279 3.80 12.34 26.59
CA VAL A 279 2.44 12.94 26.59
C VAL A 279 2.33 14.07 25.56
N GLU A 280 3.36 14.94 25.48
CA GLU A 280 3.40 16.04 24.52
C GLU A 280 3.40 15.55 23.05
N ASP A 281 4.10 14.45 22.73
CA ASP A 281 4.16 13.92 21.36
C ASP A 281 2.81 13.35 20.94
N ILE A 282 2.11 12.68 21.87
CA ILE A 282 0.77 12.17 21.61
C ILE A 282 -0.23 13.31 21.46
N ALA A 283 -0.16 14.34 22.29
CA ALA A 283 -1.04 15.50 22.19
C ALA A 283 -0.85 16.22 20.83
N LYS A 284 0.39 16.49 20.42
CA LYS A 284 0.71 17.07 19.10
C LYS A 284 0.24 16.18 17.95
N SER A 285 0.41 14.87 18.08
CA SER A 285 -0.02 13.91 17.05
C SER A 285 -1.54 13.87 16.91
N LYS A 286 -2.27 13.90 18.02
CA LYS A 286 -3.73 13.96 18.02
C LYS A 286 -4.25 15.26 17.39
N GLU A 287 -3.66 16.41 17.74
CA GLU A 287 -4.01 17.69 17.14
C GLU A 287 -3.78 17.70 15.61
N PHE A 288 -2.64 17.17 15.16
CA PHE A 288 -2.35 17.02 13.74
C PHE A 288 -3.38 16.13 13.03
N LEU A 289 -3.70 14.97 13.61
CA LEU A 289 -4.66 14.02 13.05
C LEU A 289 -6.08 14.58 13.00
N GLN A 290 -6.49 15.33 14.03
CA GLN A 290 -7.78 16.03 14.06
C GLN A 290 -7.88 17.09 12.95
N LYS A 291 -6.81 17.86 12.74
CA LYS A 291 -6.75 18.82 11.64
C LYS A 291 -6.80 18.14 10.28
N ASN A 292 -6.06 17.05 10.12
CA ASN A 292 -6.02 16.28 8.87
C ASN A 292 -7.36 15.61 8.55
N TYR A 293 -8.13 15.20 9.55
CA TYR A 293 -9.46 14.65 9.39
C TYR A 293 -10.38 15.59 8.60
N ASN A 294 -10.41 16.88 8.95
CA ASN A 294 -11.23 17.86 8.24
C ASN A 294 -10.80 17.97 6.77
N ASN A 295 -9.49 18.02 6.50
CA ASN A 295 -8.97 18.11 5.13
C ASN A 295 -9.33 16.88 4.27
N ILE A 296 -9.35 15.68 4.88
CA ILE A 296 -9.75 14.44 4.18
C ILE A 296 -11.19 14.54 3.70
N LEU A 297 -12.11 15.02 4.54
CA LEU A 297 -13.53 15.14 4.21
C LEU A 297 -13.85 16.28 3.23
N GLU A 298 -12.90 17.16 2.91
CA GLU A 298 -13.03 18.17 1.87
C GLU A 298 -12.74 17.65 0.46
N SER A 299 -12.24 16.42 0.32
CA SER A 299 -11.81 15.85 -0.96
C SER A 299 -12.67 14.65 -1.40
N ASN A 300 -12.86 14.50 -2.71
CA ASN A 300 -13.55 13.32 -3.27
C ASN A 300 -12.84 12.00 -2.93
N SER A 301 -11.51 11.99 -2.90
CA SER A 301 -10.72 10.82 -2.52
C SER A 301 -10.89 10.45 -1.05
N GLY A 302 -11.01 11.45 -0.17
CA GLY A 302 -11.30 11.24 1.24
C GLY A 302 -12.69 10.65 1.47
N TRP A 303 -13.70 11.16 0.77
CA TRP A 303 -15.04 10.58 0.81
C TRP A 303 -15.09 9.16 0.24
N LEU A 304 -14.36 8.90 -0.86
CA LEU A 304 -14.28 7.56 -1.43
C LEU A 304 -13.69 6.57 -0.41
N SER A 305 -12.59 6.93 0.24
CA SER A 305 -11.98 6.11 1.30
C SER A 305 -12.91 5.94 2.51
N THR A 306 -13.64 6.97 2.91
CA THR A 306 -14.59 6.93 4.03
C THR A 306 -15.73 5.95 3.74
N ILE A 307 -16.32 6.01 2.54
CA ILE A 307 -17.41 5.10 2.13
C ILE A 307 -16.89 3.68 1.96
N TYR A 308 -15.69 3.51 1.36
CA TYR A 308 -15.04 2.20 1.22
C TYR A 308 -14.86 1.53 2.60
N ASN A 309 -14.28 2.22 3.56
CA ASN A 309 -14.08 1.69 4.91
C ASN A 309 -15.40 1.33 5.60
N TRP A 310 -16.45 2.11 5.36
CA TRP A 310 -17.77 1.79 5.91
C TRP A 310 -18.33 0.48 5.32
N TYR A 311 -18.23 0.28 4.00
CA TYR A 311 -18.73 -0.94 3.35
C TYR A 311 -17.89 -2.17 3.67
N GLU A 312 -16.56 -2.06 3.63
CA GLU A 312 -15.65 -3.20 3.82
C GLU A 312 -15.43 -3.56 5.30
N GLU A 313 -15.50 -2.59 6.19
CA GLU A 313 -15.06 -2.75 7.57
C GLU A 313 -16.16 -2.46 8.59
N GLY A 314 -17.29 -1.93 8.15
CA GLY A 314 -18.36 -1.47 9.03
C GLY A 314 -17.98 -0.26 9.90
N TYR A 315 -16.90 0.43 9.53
CA TYR A 315 -16.34 1.56 10.27
C TYR A 315 -16.72 2.90 9.64
N ASN A 316 -17.52 3.68 10.35
CA ASN A 316 -17.91 5.02 9.92
C ASN A 316 -16.85 6.06 10.32
N TYR A 317 -15.86 6.25 9.45
CA TYR A 317 -14.77 7.21 9.66
C TYR A 317 -15.29 8.64 9.98
N LYS A 318 -16.35 9.05 9.29
CA LYS A 318 -16.90 10.40 9.47
C LYS A 318 -17.43 10.65 10.88
N ASP A 319 -18.14 9.67 11.45
CA ASP A 319 -18.84 9.89 12.73
C ASP A 319 -18.06 9.32 13.93
N GLU A 320 -17.14 8.37 13.72
CA GLU A 320 -16.48 7.64 14.80
C GLU A 320 -15.00 8.02 15.01
N TYR A 321 -14.31 8.51 13.95
CA TYR A 321 -12.86 8.69 14.01
C TYR A 321 -12.37 9.62 15.12
N LEU A 322 -13.02 10.77 15.32
CA LEU A 322 -12.59 11.75 16.31
C LEU A 322 -12.78 11.23 17.75
N ASP A 323 -13.86 10.49 17.99
CA ASP A 323 -14.12 9.88 19.30
C ASP A 323 -13.11 8.77 19.59
N ILE A 324 -12.80 7.94 18.58
CA ILE A 324 -11.77 6.91 18.70
C ILE A 324 -10.41 7.56 18.95
N LEU A 325 -10.03 8.58 18.17
CA LEU A 325 -8.77 9.30 18.35
C LEU A 325 -8.65 9.91 19.76
N ALA A 326 -9.73 10.50 20.27
CA ALA A 326 -9.77 11.05 21.61
C ALA A 326 -9.62 9.96 22.68
N SER A 327 -10.21 8.77 22.45
CA SER A 327 -10.22 7.67 23.42
C SER A 327 -8.90 6.95 23.60
N ILE A 328 -7.97 7.03 22.62
CA ILE A 328 -6.65 6.38 22.74
C ILE A 328 -5.82 7.08 23.82
N THR A 329 -5.32 6.33 24.76
CA THR A 329 -4.47 6.82 25.86
C THR A 329 -2.99 6.47 25.63
N GLU A 330 -2.11 7.08 26.40
CA GLU A 330 -0.70 6.71 26.45
C GLU A 330 -0.51 5.24 26.87
N ASP A 331 -1.38 4.73 27.76
CA ASP A 331 -1.38 3.32 28.19
C ASP A 331 -1.78 2.36 27.06
N ASP A 332 -2.71 2.74 26.17
CA ASP A 332 -3.04 1.96 24.99
C ASP A 332 -1.82 1.83 24.06
N ILE A 333 -1.07 2.92 23.87
CA ILE A 333 0.15 2.93 23.03
C ILE A 333 1.28 2.13 23.66
N LYS A 334 1.45 2.27 24.98
CA LYS A 334 2.38 1.47 25.78
C LYS A 334 2.08 -0.02 25.68
N ALA A 335 0.82 -0.41 25.85
CA ALA A 335 0.39 -1.80 25.74
C ALA A 335 0.62 -2.37 24.34
N LEU A 336 0.42 -1.55 23.28
CA LEU A 336 0.72 -1.96 21.91
C LEU A 336 2.22 -2.17 21.71
N ALA A 337 3.09 -1.30 22.21
CA ALA A 337 4.54 -1.48 22.16
C ALA A 337 4.98 -2.75 22.92
N GLN A 338 4.40 -3.03 24.10
CA GLN A 338 4.64 -4.27 24.86
C GLN A 338 4.25 -5.51 24.05
N ARG A 339 3.09 -5.48 23.38
CA ARG A 339 2.64 -6.57 22.53
C ARG A 339 3.62 -6.82 21.36
N ILE A 340 4.07 -5.76 20.66
CA ILE A 340 5.03 -5.87 19.57
C ILE A 340 6.32 -6.55 20.02
N LEU A 341 6.82 -6.21 21.21
CA LEU A 341 8.00 -6.86 21.79
C LEU A 341 7.74 -8.31 22.19
N ALA A 342 6.55 -8.61 22.74
CA ALA A 342 6.15 -9.96 23.15
C ALA A 342 5.95 -10.91 21.97
N ASP A 343 5.40 -10.42 20.85
CA ASP A 343 5.25 -11.17 19.59
C ASP A 343 6.63 -11.61 19.05
N GLY A 344 7.68 -10.82 19.30
CA GLY A 344 9.07 -11.17 19.02
C GLY A 344 9.42 -11.30 17.54
N ASN A 345 8.52 -10.93 16.63
CA ASN A 345 8.75 -11.01 15.19
C ASN A 345 9.48 -9.75 14.72
N ARG A 346 10.74 -9.93 14.38
CA ARG A 346 11.65 -8.85 13.98
C ARG A 346 12.47 -9.27 12.77
N THR A 347 12.24 -8.61 11.65
CA THR A 347 13.01 -8.82 10.42
C THR A 347 13.92 -7.61 10.18
N LEU A 348 15.22 -7.85 10.19
CA LEU A 348 16.24 -6.85 9.89
C LEU A 348 16.88 -7.16 8.55
N VAL A 349 16.88 -6.19 7.65
CA VAL A 349 17.57 -6.28 6.36
C VAL A 349 18.54 -5.10 6.28
N VAL A 350 19.82 -5.42 6.10
CA VAL A 350 20.92 -4.45 6.02
C VAL A 350 21.63 -4.64 4.69
N MET A 351 21.70 -3.58 3.90
CA MET A 351 22.49 -3.55 2.67
C MET A 351 23.72 -2.68 2.88
N ARG A 352 24.90 -3.28 2.77
CA ARG A 352 26.19 -2.60 2.90
C ARG A 352 26.82 -2.35 1.53
N PRO A 353 27.72 -1.35 1.40
CA PRO A 353 28.46 -1.15 0.16
C PRO A 353 29.35 -2.37 -0.14
N GLY A 354 29.27 -2.89 -1.36
CA GLY A 354 30.22 -3.87 -1.87
C GLY A 354 31.61 -3.27 -2.03
N ALA A 355 32.64 -4.11 -1.98
CA ALA A 355 34.01 -3.65 -2.24
C ALA A 355 34.05 -2.97 -3.62
N THR A 356 34.56 -1.75 -3.67
CA THR A 356 34.88 -1.09 -4.93
C THR A 356 35.93 -1.93 -5.66
N THR A 357 35.57 -2.54 -6.78
CA THR A 357 36.58 -3.01 -7.74
C THR A 357 37.27 -1.79 -8.32
N GLU A 358 38.49 -1.50 -7.86
CA GLU A 358 39.40 -0.56 -8.51
C GLU A 358 39.64 -0.94 -9.97
#